data_7b8f17eb36acf143e6db2b36f061f88b
#
_entry.id   7b8f17eb36acf143e6db2b36f061f88b
#
_cell.length_a   1.000
_cell.length_b   1.000
_cell.length_c   1.000
_cell.angle_alpha   90.00
_cell.angle_beta   90.00
_cell.angle_gamma   90.00
#
_symmetry.space_group_name_H-M   'P 1'
#
loop_
_entity.id
_entity.type
_entity.pdbx_description
1 polymer ?
#
loop_
_entity_poly.entity_id
_entity_poly.type
_entity_poly.pdbx_seq_one_letter_code
_entity_poly.pdbx_strand_id
1 'polypeptide(L)'
;MRNPNDPWDVFLPLKQFDAGKSRLGNIPADFRVSLIKAMAVDLIDVLLEVPQISSITIVGVHHEQLTDAANPHLRSFPISDPIDINSDLQLAIGDSKRIAIFLPDLPSVKTAEILRALELANAHHTSFIADQNSIGSTAFFSTVGKVATHFGANSAAAHRDAQAIELIDPQFKGIKADCDDWSDLLAIDISDLGHATRALMEHHLQN
;
A
#
# COMPACT_ATOMS: atom_id res chain seq x y z
N MET A 1 -7.43 27.16 7.75
CA MET A 1 -6.42 26.59 8.67
C MET A 1 -6.60 25.07 8.59
N ARG A 2 -5.51 24.32 8.49
CA ARG A 2 -5.55 22.86 8.47
C ARG A 2 -5.83 22.37 9.89
N ASN A 3 -6.79 21.45 10.02
CA ASN A 3 -6.97 20.74 11.27
C ASN A 3 -6.09 19.46 11.20
N PRO A 4 -5.07 19.33 12.06
CA PRO A 4 -4.23 18.12 12.07
C PRO A 4 -5.01 16.85 12.42
N ASN A 5 -6.24 17.02 12.91
CA ASN A 5 -7.15 15.93 13.25
C ASN A 5 -8.12 15.56 12.12
N ASP A 6 -8.06 16.22 10.95
CA ASP A 6 -8.86 15.77 9.81
C ASP A 6 -8.44 14.34 9.44
N PRO A 7 -9.39 13.44 9.17
CA PRO A 7 -9.08 12.06 8.86
C PRO A 7 -8.38 11.91 7.50
N TRP A 8 -7.70 10.78 7.33
CA TRP A 8 -7.03 10.41 6.09
C TRP A 8 -7.94 9.55 5.21
N ASP A 9 -7.96 9.84 3.91
CA ASP A 9 -8.47 8.93 2.88
C ASP A 9 -7.30 8.13 2.32
N VAL A 10 -7.39 6.81 2.42
CA VAL A 10 -6.35 5.89 1.95
C VAL A 10 -6.70 5.35 0.57
N PHE A 11 -5.68 5.22 -0.29
CA PHE A 11 -5.80 4.65 -1.63
C PHE A 11 -4.78 3.52 -1.79
N LEU A 12 -5.27 2.35 -2.21
CA LEU A 12 -4.47 1.16 -2.48
C LEU A 12 -4.56 0.83 -3.97
N PRO A 13 -3.54 1.16 -4.78
CA PRO A 13 -3.53 0.81 -6.19
C PRO A 13 -3.28 -0.69 -6.35
N LEU A 14 -4.27 -1.41 -6.86
CA LEU A 14 -4.21 -2.84 -7.05
C LEU A 14 -4.60 -3.19 -8.48
N LYS A 15 -3.61 -3.59 -9.28
CA LYS A 15 -3.84 -4.07 -10.65
C LYS A 15 -4.65 -5.37 -10.65
N GLN A 16 -5.28 -5.68 -11.77
CA GLN A 16 -5.89 -6.99 -11.95
C GLN A 16 -4.87 -8.10 -11.65
N PHE A 17 -5.29 -9.13 -10.94
CA PHE A 17 -4.42 -10.12 -10.32
C PHE A 17 -3.60 -10.95 -11.31
N ASP A 18 -4.10 -11.14 -12.52
CA ASP A 18 -3.43 -11.84 -13.62
C ASP A 18 -2.26 -11.03 -14.23
N ALA A 19 -2.33 -9.69 -14.16
CA ALA A 19 -1.30 -8.79 -14.66
C ALA A 19 -0.27 -8.39 -13.58
N GLY A 20 -0.50 -8.79 -12.30
CA GLY A 20 0.32 -8.38 -11.16
C GLY A 20 1.60 -9.21 -11.01
N LYS A 21 2.68 -8.56 -10.56
CA LYS A 21 3.92 -9.17 -10.05
C LYS A 21 4.52 -10.28 -10.93
N SER A 22 4.83 -9.94 -12.19
CA SER A 22 5.50 -10.87 -13.12
C SER A 22 6.84 -11.40 -12.59
N ARG A 23 7.50 -10.69 -11.66
CA ARG A 23 8.74 -11.11 -11.00
C ARG A 23 8.56 -12.28 -10.02
N LEU A 24 7.33 -12.56 -9.58
CA LEU A 24 6.97 -13.79 -8.87
C LEU A 24 6.82 -14.99 -9.82
N GLY A 25 7.40 -14.94 -11.02
CA GLY A 25 7.22 -15.93 -12.09
C GLY A 25 7.68 -17.36 -11.78
N ASN A 26 8.44 -17.55 -10.70
CA ASN A 26 8.93 -18.88 -10.28
C ASN A 26 7.91 -19.68 -9.44
N ILE A 27 6.72 -19.12 -9.16
CA ILE A 27 5.65 -19.77 -8.41
C ILE A 27 4.42 -19.98 -9.30
N PRO A 28 3.58 -21.02 -9.00
CA PRO A 28 2.36 -21.27 -9.76
C PRO A 28 1.46 -20.04 -9.85
N ALA A 29 0.80 -19.83 -11.00
CA ALA A 29 0.00 -18.64 -11.25
C ALA A 29 -1.13 -18.45 -10.22
N ASP A 30 -1.83 -19.53 -9.86
CA ASP A 30 -2.93 -19.48 -8.88
C ASP A 30 -2.43 -19.11 -7.48
N PHE A 31 -1.26 -19.65 -7.10
CA PHE A 31 -0.62 -19.32 -5.83
C PHE A 31 -0.18 -17.83 -5.81
N ARG A 32 0.39 -17.33 -6.91
CA ARG A 32 0.74 -15.92 -7.04
C ARG A 32 -0.46 -14.99 -6.87
N VAL A 33 -1.58 -15.30 -7.51
CA VAL A 33 -2.83 -14.55 -7.34
C VAL A 33 -3.28 -14.56 -5.88
N SER A 34 -3.28 -15.73 -5.23
CA SER A 34 -3.64 -15.87 -3.84
C SER A 34 -2.71 -15.07 -2.92
N LEU A 35 -1.41 -15.04 -3.21
CA LEU A 35 -0.41 -14.31 -2.44
C LEU A 35 -0.61 -12.79 -2.55
N ILE A 36 -0.84 -12.27 -3.77
CA ILE A 36 -1.13 -10.83 -3.99
C ILE A 36 -2.38 -10.42 -3.18
N LYS A 37 -3.42 -11.25 -3.21
CA LYS A 37 -4.64 -11.01 -2.43
C LYS A 37 -4.37 -11.03 -0.92
N ALA A 38 -3.62 -12.02 -0.44
CA ALA A 38 -3.31 -12.19 0.97
C ALA A 38 -2.53 -10.97 1.51
N MET A 39 -1.50 -10.51 0.80
CA MET A 39 -0.75 -9.31 1.19
C MET A 39 -1.63 -8.05 1.24
N ALA A 40 -2.50 -7.88 0.25
CA ALA A 40 -3.43 -6.75 0.24
C ALA A 40 -4.45 -6.81 1.39
N VAL A 41 -4.94 -8.00 1.75
CA VAL A 41 -5.85 -8.22 2.89
C VAL A 41 -5.14 -7.88 4.19
N ASP A 42 -3.91 -8.36 4.41
CA ASP A 42 -3.14 -8.06 5.61
C ASP A 42 -2.93 -6.55 5.79
N LEU A 43 -2.61 -5.83 4.73
CA LEU A 43 -2.49 -4.36 4.78
C LEU A 43 -3.83 -3.69 5.09
N ILE A 44 -4.93 -4.13 4.47
CA ILE A 44 -6.28 -3.60 4.73
C ILE A 44 -6.65 -3.79 6.20
N ASP A 45 -6.41 -4.96 6.77
CA ASP A 45 -6.72 -5.25 8.17
C ASP A 45 -5.97 -4.28 9.11
N VAL A 46 -4.67 -4.06 8.87
CA VAL A 46 -3.86 -3.09 9.62
C VAL A 46 -4.40 -1.66 9.48
N LEU A 47 -4.78 -1.24 8.27
CA LEU A 47 -5.30 0.11 8.02
C LEU A 47 -6.67 0.33 8.69
N LEU A 48 -7.52 -0.69 8.77
CA LEU A 48 -8.82 -0.63 9.44
C LEU A 48 -8.70 -0.45 10.96
N GLU A 49 -7.57 -0.82 11.55
CA GLU A 49 -7.29 -0.60 12.98
C GLU A 49 -6.86 0.84 13.30
N VAL A 50 -6.60 1.68 12.30
CA VAL A 50 -6.08 3.04 12.47
C VAL A 50 -7.22 4.06 12.57
N PRO A 51 -7.50 4.66 13.74
CA PRO A 51 -8.65 5.55 13.94
C PRO A 51 -8.62 6.84 13.10
N GLN A 52 -7.43 7.25 12.63
CA GLN A 52 -7.24 8.44 11.79
C GLN A 52 -7.62 8.22 10.33
N ILE A 53 -7.95 6.99 9.92
CA ILE A 53 -8.36 6.65 8.55
C ILE A 53 -9.88 6.65 8.47
N SER A 54 -10.43 7.45 7.57
CA SER A 54 -11.89 7.55 7.33
C SER A 54 -12.37 6.58 6.26
N SER A 55 -11.55 6.34 5.25
CA SER A 55 -11.89 5.45 4.14
C SER A 55 -10.65 4.81 3.52
N ILE A 56 -10.83 3.61 2.98
CA ILE A 56 -9.83 2.87 2.23
C ILE A 56 -10.44 2.57 0.86
N THR A 57 -9.87 3.15 -0.19
CA THR A 57 -10.32 2.94 -1.57
C THR A 57 -9.35 2.02 -2.30
N ILE A 58 -9.84 0.88 -2.74
CA ILE A 58 -9.10 -0.04 -3.62
C ILE A 58 -9.23 0.49 -5.05
N VAL A 59 -8.10 0.84 -5.66
CA VAL A 59 -8.04 1.43 -7.00
C VAL A 59 -7.62 0.36 -8.00
N GLY A 60 -8.48 0.08 -8.98
CA GLY A 60 -8.23 -0.90 -10.05
C GLY A 60 -9.17 -2.10 -10.01
N VAL A 61 -9.44 -2.67 -8.86
CA VAL A 61 -10.34 -3.84 -8.70
C VAL A 61 -11.46 -3.55 -7.71
N HIS A 62 -12.47 -4.43 -7.66
CA HIS A 62 -13.50 -4.39 -6.64
C HIS A 62 -12.99 -5.02 -5.33
N HIS A 63 -13.27 -4.38 -4.19
CA HIS A 63 -12.81 -4.87 -2.88
C HIS A 63 -13.43 -6.23 -2.50
N GLU A 64 -14.60 -6.56 -3.01
CA GLU A 64 -15.25 -7.86 -2.84
C GLU A 64 -14.42 -9.02 -3.43
N GLN A 65 -13.45 -8.73 -4.30
CA GLN A 65 -12.50 -9.73 -4.80
C GLN A 65 -11.39 -10.06 -3.78
N LEU A 66 -11.25 -9.25 -2.72
CA LEU A 66 -10.27 -9.41 -1.66
C LEU A 66 -10.90 -9.98 -0.39
N THR A 67 -12.05 -9.46 0.00
CA THR A 67 -12.73 -9.79 1.26
C THR A 67 -14.24 -9.75 1.08
N ASP A 68 -14.92 -10.74 1.66
CA ASP A 68 -16.39 -10.81 1.69
C ASP A 68 -16.99 -9.94 2.81
N ALA A 69 -16.15 -9.36 3.67
CA ALA A 69 -16.61 -8.55 4.79
C ALA A 69 -17.15 -7.21 4.30
N ALA A 70 -18.45 -6.98 4.45
CA ALA A 70 -19.03 -5.66 4.29
C ALA A 70 -18.46 -4.71 5.34
N ASN A 71 -17.59 -3.79 4.92
CA ASN A 71 -17.02 -2.77 5.80
C ASN A 71 -17.33 -1.37 5.24
N PRO A 72 -17.99 -0.49 6.01
CA PRO A 72 -18.39 0.84 5.54
C PRO A 72 -17.20 1.76 5.23
N HIS A 73 -16.00 1.43 5.71
CA HIS A 73 -14.77 2.16 5.40
C HIS A 73 -14.09 1.71 4.10
N LEU A 74 -14.46 0.53 3.55
CA LEU A 74 -13.93 0.04 2.29
C LEU A 74 -14.76 0.56 1.11
N ARG A 75 -14.05 1.01 0.08
CA ARG A 75 -14.61 1.48 -1.19
C ARG A 75 -13.84 0.86 -2.35
N SER A 76 -14.49 0.79 -3.51
CA SER A 76 -13.86 0.37 -4.76
C SER A 76 -13.86 1.51 -5.76
N PHE A 77 -12.78 1.64 -6.49
CA PHE A 77 -12.68 2.45 -7.69
C PHE A 77 -12.15 1.55 -8.81
N PRO A 78 -13.01 0.70 -9.42
CA PRO A 78 -12.59 -0.23 -10.45
C PRO A 78 -12.22 0.51 -11.73
N ILE A 79 -11.16 0.04 -12.41
CA ILE A 79 -10.68 0.61 -13.66
C ILE A 79 -10.66 -0.49 -14.70
N SER A 80 -11.48 -0.33 -15.74
CA SER A 80 -11.62 -1.32 -16.82
C SER A 80 -10.47 -1.23 -17.82
N ASP A 81 -9.91 -0.04 -18.02
CA ASP A 81 -8.83 0.23 -18.96
C ASP A 81 -7.74 1.06 -18.25
N PRO A 82 -6.85 0.41 -17.50
CA PRO A 82 -5.83 1.10 -16.72
C PRO A 82 -4.78 1.76 -17.63
N ILE A 83 -4.47 3.02 -17.36
CA ILE A 83 -3.44 3.79 -18.08
C ILE A 83 -2.08 3.50 -17.43
N ASP A 84 -1.91 4.00 -16.21
CA ASP A 84 -0.76 3.77 -15.34
C ASP A 84 -1.16 4.08 -13.89
N ILE A 85 -0.36 3.62 -12.94
CA ILE A 85 -0.65 3.74 -11.50
C ILE A 85 -0.92 5.20 -11.08
N ASN A 86 -0.17 6.17 -11.61
CA ASN A 86 -0.29 7.57 -11.20
C ASN A 86 -1.57 8.20 -11.77
N SER A 87 -1.87 7.95 -13.03
CA SER A 87 -3.11 8.39 -13.69
C SER A 87 -4.34 7.81 -13.02
N ASP A 88 -4.32 6.51 -12.73
CA ASP A 88 -5.40 5.78 -12.09
C ASP A 88 -5.67 6.32 -10.67
N LEU A 89 -4.61 6.57 -9.89
CA LEU A 89 -4.70 7.23 -8.58
C LEU A 89 -5.28 8.64 -8.69
N GLN A 90 -4.85 9.42 -9.70
CA GLN A 90 -5.36 10.78 -9.90
C GLN A 90 -6.87 10.79 -10.18
N LEU A 91 -7.40 9.79 -10.86
CA LEU A 91 -8.84 9.64 -11.07
C LEU A 91 -9.58 9.29 -9.77
N ALA A 92 -9.03 8.33 -9.00
CA ALA A 92 -9.66 7.82 -7.79
C ALA A 92 -9.66 8.83 -6.63
N ILE A 93 -8.63 9.63 -6.49
CA ILE A 93 -8.44 10.59 -5.39
C ILE A 93 -9.55 11.65 -5.34
N GLY A 94 -10.03 12.11 -6.49
CA GLY A 94 -11.11 13.10 -6.55
C GLY A 94 -10.81 14.37 -5.72
N ASP A 95 -11.73 14.73 -4.83
CA ASP A 95 -11.66 15.94 -3.98
C ASP A 95 -11.16 15.65 -2.54
N SER A 96 -10.56 14.49 -2.30
CA SER A 96 -9.97 14.12 -1.00
C SER A 96 -8.95 15.15 -0.56
N LYS A 97 -9.04 15.58 0.71
CA LYS A 97 -8.21 16.67 1.24
C LYS A 97 -6.93 16.19 1.91
N ARG A 98 -6.96 14.99 2.47
CA ARG A 98 -5.80 14.35 3.11
C ARG A 98 -5.69 12.93 2.58
N ILE A 99 -4.59 12.64 1.96
CA ILE A 99 -4.39 11.45 1.15
C ILE A 99 -3.21 10.66 1.68
N ALA A 100 -3.43 9.38 1.92
CA ALA A 100 -2.35 8.41 2.10
C ALA A 100 -2.49 7.33 1.04
N ILE A 101 -1.40 7.02 0.35
CA ILE A 101 -1.32 5.96 -0.65
C ILE A 101 -0.33 4.94 -0.12
N PHE A 102 -0.70 3.67 -0.11
CA PHE A 102 0.19 2.57 0.22
C PHE A 102 0.20 1.56 -0.93
N LEU A 103 1.37 1.02 -1.26
CA LEU A 103 1.42 -0.12 -2.16
C LEU A 103 0.92 -1.37 -1.43
N PRO A 104 0.18 -2.26 -2.13
CA PRO A 104 -0.56 -3.36 -1.47
C PRO A 104 0.30 -4.58 -1.10
N ASP A 105 1.60 -4.51 -1.32
CA ASP A 105 2.57 -5.60 -1.18
C ASP A 105 3.45 -5.48 0.08
N LEU A 106 2.85 -5.04 1.18
CA LEU A 106 3.48 -4.81 2.48
C LEU A 106 2.99 -5.82 3.54
N PRO A 107 3.30 -7.12 3.40
CA PRO A 107 2.67 -8.16 4.22
C PRO A 107 3.09 -8.17 5.69
N SER A 108 4.12 -7.41 6.06
CA SER A 108 4.65 -7.36 7.43
C SER A 108 4.44 -6.02 8.14
N VAL A 109 3.75 -5.07 7.50
CA VAL A 109 3.47 -3.76 8.10
C VAL A 109 2.63 -3.91 9.36
N LYS A 110 2.88 -3.03 10.34
CA LYS A 110 2.15 -3.03 11.62
C LYS A 110 1.39 -1.72 11.82
N THR A 111 0.29 -1.78 12.55
CA THR A 111 -0.56 -0.61 12.90
C THR A 111 0.27 0.54 13.49
N ALA A 112 1.27 0.23 14.34
CA ALA A 112 2.15 1.23 14.94
C ALA A 112 2.99 1.99 13.90
N GLU A 113 3.44 1.32 12.82
CA GLU A 113 4.18 1.97 11.74
C GLU A 113 3.29 2.93 10.94
N ILE A 114 2.04 2.53 10.66
CA ILE A 114 1.06 3.39 9.97
C ILE A 114 0.77 4.62 10.83
N LEU A 115 0.47 4.45 12.11
CA LEU A 115 0.23 5.56 13.05
C LEU A 115 1.41 6.53 13.05
N ARG A 116 2.64 6.02 13.14
CA ARG A 116 3.85 6.82 13.11
C ARG A 116 4.07 7.54 11.78
N ALA A 117 3.80 6.88 10.66
CA ALA A 117 3.89 7.48 9.33
C ALA A 117 2.90 8.65 9.17
N LEU A 118 1.64 8.48 9.58
CA LEU A 118 0.63 9.54 9.53
C LEU A 118 0.97 10.70 10.46
N GLU A 119 1.53 10.43 11.65
CA GLU A 119 2.01 11.46 12.57
C GLU A 119 3.10 12.32 11.93
N LEU A 120 4.13 11.71 11.36
CA LEU A 120 5.22 12.42 10.70
C LEU A 120 4.74 13.17 9.45
N ALA A 121 3.86 12.56 8.66
CA ALA A 121 3.31 13.17 7.45
C ALA A 121 2.52 14.46 7.75
N ASN A 122 1.94 14.60 8.94
CA ASN A 122 1.21 15.80 9.34
C ASN A 122 2.04 17.09 9.31
N ALA A 123 3.35 16.98 9.45
CA ALA A 123 4.26 18.13 9.43
C ALA A 123 4.55 18.66 8.01
N HIS A 124 4.18 17.91 6.96
CA HIS A 124 4.57 18.19 5.58
C HIS A 124 3.38 18.36 4.65
N HIS A 125 3.56 19.11 3.56
CA HIS A 125 2.56 19.21 2.49
C HIS A 125 2.45 17.91 1.73
N THR A 126 3.61 17.36 1.33
CA THR A 126 3.77 16.06 0.70
C THR A 126 4.95 15.34 1.33
N SER A 127 4.82 14.06 1.51
CA SER A 127 5.88 13.19 2.02
C SER A 127 5.72 11.77 1.48
N PHE A 128 6.77 10.97 1.60
CA PHE A 128 6.76 9.59 1.14
C PHE A 128 7.68 8.72 2.01
N ILE A 129 7.51 7.42 1.92
CA ILE A 129 8.43 6.43 2.50
C ILE A 129 9.06 5.67 1.34
N ALA A 130 10.39 5.65 1.31
CA ALA A 130 11.13 4.84 0.35
C ALA A 130 11.11 3.36 0.76
N ASP A 131 11.25 2.45 -0.21
CA ASP A 131 11.46 1.04 0.02
C ASP A 131 12.77 0.78 0.82
N GLN A 132 13.04 -0.47 1.18
CA GLN A 132 14.26 -0.85 1.91
C GLN A 132 15.55 -0.55 1.13
N ASN A 133 15.48 -0.51 -0.21
CA ASN A 133 16.61 -0.23 -1.10
C ASN A 133 16.77 1.27 -1.41
N SER A 134 15.82 2.13 -0.97
CA SER A 134 15.75 3.56 -1.23
C SER A 134 15.68 3.93 -2.73
N ILE A 135 15.19 3.01 -3.55
CA ILE A 135 15.00 3.15 -5.00
C ILE A 135 13.53 3.43 -5.33
N GLY A 136 12.64 2.58 -4.84
CA GLY A 136 11.20 2.74 -4.94
C GLY A 136 10.60 3.51 -3.75
N SER A 137 9.28 3.65 -3.76
CA SER A 137 8.51 4.20 -2.64
C SER A 137 7.29 3.32 -2.38
N THR A 138 7.08 2.99 -1.12
CA THR A 138 6.01 2.09 -0.65
C THR A 138 4.78 2.86 -0.18
N ALA A 139 4.96 4.13 0.22
CA ALA A 139 3.88 5.00 0.65
C ALA A 139 4.11 6.46 0.24
N PHE A 140 3.00 7.19 0.02
CA PHE A 140 2.99 8.61 -0.27
C PHE A 140 1.84 9.31 0.47
N PHE A 141 2.09 10.52 0.96
CA PHE A 141 1.14 11.29 1.76
C PHE A 141 1.01 12.71 1.23
N SER A 142 -0.23 13.24 1.26
CA SER A 142 -0.51 14.65 0.99
C SER A 142 -1.50 15.21 2.02
N THR A 143 -1.13 16.31 2.65
CA THR A 143 -2.01 17.09 3.54
C THR A 143 -2.67 18.27 2.83
N VAL A 144 -2.46 18.40 1.52
CA VAL A 144 -2.97 19.51 0.68
C VAL A 144 -3.97 19.04 -0.37
N GLY A 145 -4.42 17.79 -0.26
CA GLY A 145 -5.31 17.18 -1.23
C GLY A 145 -4.57 16.61 -2.43
N LYS A 146 -5.22 16.62 -3.57
CA LYS A 146 -4.74 16.03 -4.81
C LYS A 146 -3.47 16.70 -5.31
N VAL A 147 -2.42 15.94 -5.47
CA VAL A 147 -1.12 16.32 -6.03
C VAL A 147 -0.63 15.21 -6.96
N ALA A 148 0.31 15.54 -7.85
CA ALA A 148 0.93 14.52 -8.69
C ALA A 148 1.68 13.49 -7.84
N THR A 149 1.55 12.22 -8.20
CA THR A 149 2.29 11.10 -7.63
C THR A 149 3.30 10.59 -8.67
N HIS A 150 4.34 9.92 -8.22
CA HIS A 150 5.45 9.49 -9.08
C HIS A 150 5.84 8.03 -8.80
N PHE A 151 4.86 7.16 -8.57
CA PHE A 151 5.10 5.73 -8.41
C PHE A 151 5.62 5.10 -9.71
N GLY A 152 6.47 4.12 -9.59
CA GLY A 152 7.12 3.42 -10.69
C GLY A 152 8.62 3.28 -10.48
N ALA A 153 9.38 3.01 -11.55
CA ALA A 153 10.82 2.87 -11.46
C ALA A 153 11.48 4.15 -10.92
N ASN A 154 12.39 3.99 -9.94
CA ASN A 154 13.08 5.09 -9.27
C ASN A 154 12.15 6.11 -8.60
N SER A 155 10.99 5.67 -8.12
CA SER A 155 9.96 6.55 -7.56
C SER A 155 10.44 7.37 -6.36
N ALA A 156 11.37 6.86 -5.54
CA ALA A 156 11.95 7.61 -4.44
C ALA A 156 12.68 8.88 -4.93
N ALA A 157 13.48 8.77 -5.99
CA ALA A 157 14.13 9.93 -6.61
C ALA A 157 13.11 10.89 -7.20
N ALA A 158 12.12 10.39 -7.94
CA ALA A 158 11.08 11.21 -8.55
C ALA A 158 10.23 11.98 -7.50
N HIS A 159 9.90 11.36 -6.37
CA HIS A 159 9.22 12.04 -5.26
C HIS A 159 10.10 13.12 -4.62
N ARG A 160 11.43 12.88 -4.44
CA ARG A 160 12.37 13.90 -3.94
C ARG A 160 12.47 15.09 -4.90
N ASP A 161 12.56 14.84 -6.21
CA ASP A 161 12.62 15.87 -7.25
C ASP A 161 11.33 16.71 -7.27
N ALA A 162 10.19 16.10 -6.96
CA ALA A 162 8.89 16.78 -6.77
C ALA A 162 8.76 17.45 -5.39
N GLN A 163 9.86 17.56 -4.62
CA GLN A 163 9.92 18.23 -3.31
C GLN A 163 9.07 17.56 -2.20
N ALA A 164 8.71 16.28 -2.36
CA ALA A 164 8.13 15.51 -1.27
C ALA A 164 9.23 15.16 -0.24
N ILE A 165 8.88 15.24 1.04
CA ILE A 165 9.82 14.94 2.13
C ILE A 165 9.86 13.44 2.39
N GLU A 166 11.04 12.85 2.36
CA GLU A 166 11.22 11.45 2.75
C GLU A 166 11.07 11.30 4.26
N LEU A 167 10.13 10.46 4.69
CA LEU A 167 9.94 10.13 6.08
C LEU A 167 10.89 9.00 6.46
N ILE A 168 11.73 9.25 7.46
CA ILE A 168 12.71 8.30 7.96
C ILE A 168 12.44 8.07 9.44
N ASP A 169 12.19 6.81 9.81
CA ASP A 169 12.04 6.41 11.20
C ASP A 169 12.57 4.97 11.36
N PRO A 170 13.32 4.66 12.45
CA PRO A 170 13.86 3.32 12.69
C PRO A 170 12.77 2.26 12.94
N GLN A 171 11.54 2.68 13.22
CA GLN A 171 10.40 1.77 13.37
C GLN A 171 9.85 1.30 12.02
N PHE A 172 10.15 1.98 10.91
CA PHE A 172 9.69 1.62 9.57
C PHE A 172 10.40 0.38 9.04
N LYS A 173 9.97 -0.79 9.46
CA LYS A 173 10.48 -2.08 9.01
C LYS A 173 9.54 -2.70 7.97
N GLY A 174 8.32 -3.03 8.37
CA GLY A 174 7.31 -3.65 7.52
C GLY A 174 6.79 -2.72 6.43
N ILE A 175 6.64 -1.42 6.72
CA ILE A 175 6.19 -0.44 5.73
C ILE A 175 7.21 -0.19 4.60
N LYS A 176 8.49 -0.55 4.79
CA LYS A 176 9.56 -0.47 3.79
C LYS A 176 9.83 -1.79 3.09
N ALA A 177 9.30 -2.89 3.60
CA ALA A 177 9.55 -4.25 3.14
C ALA A 177 8.47 -4.67 2.12
N ASP A 178 8.49 -4.02 0.96
CA ASP A 178 7.68 -4.44 -0.18
C ASP A 178 8.20 -5.77 -0.75
N CYS A 179 7.27 -6.62 -1.14
CA CYS A 179 7.57 -7.93 -1.69
C CYS A 179 7.38 -7.92 -3.22
N ASP A 180 8.43 -7.56 -3.95
CA ASP A 180 8.42 -7.55 -5.41
C ASP A 180 8.64 -8.93 -6.02
N ASP A 181 9.41 -9.77 -5.34
CA ASP A 181 9.70 -11.13 -5.76
C ASP A 181 9.61 -12.14 -4.60
N TRP A 182 9.83 -13.42 -4.92
CA TRP A 182 9.74 -14.52 -3.95
C TRP A 182 10.82 -14.44 -2.88
N SER A 183 12.02 -13.92 -3.20
CA SER A 183 13.11 -13.79 -2.24
C SER A 183 12.85 -12.71 -1.21
N ASP A 184 12.16 -11.63 -1.58
CA ASP A 184 11.75 -10.59 -0.64
C ASP A 184 10.83 -11.17 0.43
N LEU A 185 9.84 -11.97 0.01
CA LEU A 185 8.91 -12.61 0.95
C LEU A 185 9.62 -13.61 1.88
N LEU A 186 10.56 -14.40 1.35
CA LEU A 186 11.34 -15.35 2.14
C LEU A 186 12.34 -14.68 3.11
N ALA A 187 12.69 -13.43 2.86
CA ALA A 187 13.56 -12.66 3.76
C ALA A 187 12.83 -12.16 5.03
N ILE A 188 11.48 -12.13 5.00
CA ILE A 188 10.65 -11.76 6.15
C ILE A 188 10.46 -12.99 7.04
N ASP A 189 10.67 -12.82 8.36
CA ASP A 189 10.32 -13.88 9.31
C ASP A 189 8.82 -14.17 9.23
N ILE A 190 8.46 -15.45 9.10
CA ILE A 190 7.06 -15.86 8.95
C ILE A 190 6.16 -15.38 10.10
N SER A 191 6.73 -15.21 11.29
CA SER A 191 6.03 -14.65 12.46
C SER A 191 5.70 -13.17 12.32
N ASP A 192 6.40 -12.44 11.47
CA ASP A 192 6.15 -11.02 11.19
C ASP A 192 5.13 -10.79 10.09
N LEU A 193 4.83 -11.80 9.28
CA LEU A 193 3.80 -11.72 8.25
C LEU A 193 2.41 -11.50 8.86
N GLY A 194 1.55 -10.81 8.14
CA GLY A 194 0.13 -10.71 8.44
C GLY A 194 -0.56 -12.08 8.37
N HIS A 195 -1.75 -12.16 8.91
CA HIS A 195 -2.45 -13.42 9.11
C HIS A 195 -2.72 -14.18 7.79
N ALA A 196 -3.20 -13.47 6.76
CA ALA A 196 -3.58 -14.08 5.49
C ALA A 196 -2.36 -14.59 4.72
N THR A 197 -1.31 -13.77 4.64
CA THR A 197 -0.05 -14.16 3.98
C THR A 197 0.63 -15.31 4.72
N ARG A 198 0.67 -15.26 6.06
CA ARG A 198 1.24 -16.32 6.88
C ARG A 198 0.54 -17.66 6.66
N ALA A 199 -0.80 -17.69 6.76
CA ALA A 199 -1.58 -18.90 6.59
C ALA A 199 -1.35 -19.54 5.20
N LEU A 200 -1.27 -18.70 4.16
CA LEU A 200 -0.99 -19.15 2.81
C LEU A 200 0.42 -19.74 2.67
N MET A 201 1.43 -19.10 3.28
CA MET A 201 2.81 -19.54 3.27
C MET A 201 3.00 -20.88 4.02
N GLU A 202 2.41 -21.00 5.21
CA GLU A 202 2.47 -22.25 6.01
C GLU A 202 1.86 -23.42 5.23
N HIS A 203 0.73 -23.19 4.56
CA HIS A 203 0.12 -24.23 3.72
C HIS A 203 1.01 -24.63 2.53
N HIS A 204 1.65 -23.67 1.88
CA HIS A 204 2.52 -23.92 0.72
C HIS A 204 3.81 -24.65 1.09
N LEU A 205 4.39 -24.37 2.27
CA LEU A 205 5.64 -25.01 2.72
C LEU A 205 5.44 -26.44 3.25
N GLN A 206 4.20 -26.85 3.52
CA GLN A 206 3.86 -28.20 4.02
C GLN A 206 3.52 -29.18 2.89
N ASN A 207 3.30 -28.71 1.65
CA ASN A 207 2.92 -29.50 0.48
C ASN A 207 4.00 -29.50 -0.59
#